data_c212cf7ca1c6d070ccf0d307547a93f1
#
_entry.id   c212cf7ca1c6d070ccf0d307547a93f1
#
_cell.length_a   1.000
_cell.length_b   1.000
_cell.length_c   1.000
_cell.angle_alpha   90.00
_cell.angle_beta   90.00
_cell.angle_gamma   90.00
#
_symmetry.space_group_name_H-M   'P 1'
#
loop_
_entity.id
_entity.type
_entity.pdbx_description
1 polymer ?
#
loop_
_entity_poly.entity_id
_entity_poly.type
_entity_poly.pdbx_seq_one_letter_code
_entity_poly.pdbx_strand_id
1 'polypeptide(L)'
;MISIVLVGASFAGYGVLTDYVIQNRIVSTYFANIAFAYQDYGLPYCFAASIFNTGISEPNGYTKEKMMEISNNGEITKSTSDAKVLPNVIFVQLESFFDVSEFTALQTSKDALPNLRKMASEYSSGYCQVPSIGAGTANTEFEMLTGMSMRYFGPGEYPYKSYLKEKTAESAATALAAFDYGTHAVHNHSGNFYSRAKVYNNIGFDTFTSKEFMNFDTTETGWAKDEVLLEHIKDCLDSTEQQDFVFTVSDQGHGSYPEERIIEHPHLMAGGLESEEKNCQWEYYVNQVYEMDQFAADLVDMMDKRGEPAVVVFYGDHLPTMGLTEADMKSGS
;
A
#
# COMPACT_ATOMS: atom_id res chain seq x y z
N MET A 1 45.23 -0.30 13.30
CA MET A 1 45.27 1.12 12.92
C MET A 1 44.87 1.35 11.46
N ILE A 2 45.42 0.65 10.47
CA ILE A 2 45.07 0.75 9.05
C ILE A 2 43.57 0.47 8.81
N SER A 3 43.00 -0.56 9.43
CA SER A 3 41.57 -0.90 9.27
C SER A 3 40.63 0.18 9.79
N ILE A 4 40.98 0.86 10.88
CA ILE A 4 40.19 1.99 11.41
C ILE A 4 40.23 3.19 10.48
N VAL A 5 41.41 3.45 9.89
CA VAL A 5 41.58 4.55 8.90
C VAL A 5 40.81 4.24 7.63
N LEU A 6 40.83 3.01 7.13
CA LEU A 6 40.07 2.59 5.95
C LEU A 6 38.55 2.69 6.20
N VAL A 7 38.08 2.24 7.35
CA VAL A 7 36.68 2.38 7.76
C VAL A 7 36.31 3.86 7.85
N GLY A 8 37.12 4.69 8.53
CA GLY A 8 36.87 6.13 8.62
C GLY A 8 36.89 6.85 7.26
N ALA A 9 37.79 6.46 6.36
CA ALA A 9 37.84 6.99 4.99
C ALA A 9 36.63 6.56 4.16
N SER A 10 36.15 5.32 4.34
CA SER A 10 34.91 4.83 3.70
C SER A 10 33.69 5.61 4.17
N PHE A 11 33.60 5.93 5.46
CA PHE A 11 32.53 6.75 6.02
C PHE A 11 32.61 8.21 5.48
N ALA A 12 33.80 8.80 5.48
CA ALA A 12 33.98 10.18 4.99
C ALA A 12 33.78 10.31 3.48
N GLY A 13 34.08 9.27 2.71
CA GLY A 13 33.92 9.25 1.26
C GLY A 13 32.54 8.75 0.78
N TYR A 14 31.71 8.25 1.69
CA TYR A 14 30.45 7.59 1.32
C TYR A 14 29.53 8.51 0.51
N GLY A 15 29.32 9.75 0.94
CA GLY A 15 28.47 10.71 0.24
C GLY A 15 28.95 10.97 -1.20
N VAL A 16 30.25 11.25 -1.38
CA VAL A 16 30.84 11.50 -2.70
C VAL A 16 30.73 10.25 -3.60
N LEU A 17 30.98 9.06 -3.05
CA LEU A 17 30.85 7.82 -3.81
C LEU A 17 29.40 7.55 -4.19
N THR A 18 28.48 7.74 -3.26
CA THR A 18 27.04 7.55 -3.49
C THR A 18 26.54 8.50 -4.56
N ASP A 19 26.85 9.79 -4.47
CA ASP A 19 26.50 10.78 -5.50
C ASP A 19 27.04 10.40 -6.87
N TYR A 20 28.29 9.93 -6.94
CA TYR A 20 28.90 9.50 -8.19
C TYR A 20 28.17 8.29 -8.80
N VAL A 21 27.90 7.24 -8.03
CA VAL A 21 27.25 6.01 -8.55
C VAL A 21 25.77 6.26 -8.91
N ILE A 22 25.09 7.16 -8.21
CA ILE A 22 23.72 7.59 -8.52
C ILE A 22 23.70 8.41 -9.83
N GLN A 23 24.56 9.45 -9.93
CA GLN A 23 24.62 10.31 -11.13
C GLN A 23 24.96 9.51 -12.39
N ASN A 24 25.79 8.49 -12.27
CA ASN A 24 26.12 7.59 -13.38
C ASN A 24 25.13 6.43 -13.58
N ARG A 25 24.01 6.42 -12.85
CA ARG A 25 22.96 5.40 -12.93
C ARG A 25 23.46 3.97 -12.68
N ILE A 26 24.53 3.83 -11.89
CA ILE A 26 25.08 2.52 -11.49
C ILE A 26 24.18 1.89 -10.42
N VAL A 27 23.62 2.72 -9.54
CA VAL A 27 22.65 2.31 -8.50
C VAL A 27 21.42 3.20 -8.55
N SER A 28 20.29 2.67 -8.10
CA SER A 28 19.06 3.42 -7.96
C SER A 28 19.06 4.27 -6.69
N THR A 29 18.40 5.42 -6.73
CA THR A 29 18.09 6.24 -5.56
C THR A 29 16.94 5.65 -4.74
N TYR A 30 16.23 4.69 -5.29
CA TYR A 30 15.04 4.12 -4.72
C TYR A 30 15.04 2.59 -4.84
N PHE A 31 14.70 1.89 -3.77
CA PHE A 31 14.59 0.44 -3.73
C PHE A 31 13.12 0.05 -3.60
N ALA A 32 12.48 -0.26 -4.71
CA ALA A 32 11.09 -0.73 -4.73
C ALA A 32 10.92 -2.06 -3.93
N ASN A 33 11.97 -2.88 -3.91
CA ASN A 33 12.08 -4.07 -3.08
C ASN A 33 13.51 -4.20 -2.56
N ILE A 34 13.65 -4.24 -1.22
CA ILE A 34 14.97 -4.27 -0.59
C ILE A 34 15.71 -5.59 -0.86
N ALA A 35 15.02 -6.73 -0.98
CA ALA A 35 15.67 -8.01 -1.27
C ALA A 35 16.28 -8.00 -2.67
N PHE A 36 15.59 -7.48 -3.67
CA PHE A 36 16.11 -7.32 -5.01
C PHE A 36 17.27 -6.34 -5.05
N ALA A 37 17.19 -5.24 -4.30
CA ALA A 37 18.31 -4.30 -4.20
C ALA A 37 19.58 -4.95 -3.65
N TYR A 38 19.47 -5.84 -2.65
CA TYR A 38 20.63 -6.59 -2.16
C TYR A 38 21.21 -7.57 -3.18
N GLN A 39 20.38 -8.15 -4.04
CA GLN A 39 20.82 -9.00 -5.15
C GLN A 39 21.54 -8.17 -6.23
N ASP A 40 21.00 -7.01 -6.59
CA ASP A 40 21.50 -6.18 -7.70
C ASP A 40 22.73 -5.36 -7.31
N TYR A 41 22.73 -4.77 -6.10
CA TYR A 41 23.76 -3.78 -5.67
C TYR A 41 24.69 -4.34 -4.58
N GLY A 42 24.39 -5.49 -4.01
CA GLY A 42 25.20 -6.18 -3.00
C GLY A 42 25.09 -5.60 -1.59
N LEU A 43 25.46 -6.45 -0.63
CA LEU A 43 25.38 -6.14 0.82
C LEU A 43 26.10 -4.83 1.20
N PRO A 44 27.34 -4.54 0.78
CA PRO A 44 28.05 -3.37 1.29
C PRO A 44 27.33 -2.04 0.96
N TYR A 45 26.84 -1.91 -0.26
CA TYR A 45 26.11 -0.71 -0.67
C TYR A 45 24.76 -0.57 0.03
N CYS A 46 23.92 -1.61 -0.03
CA CYS A 46 22.58 -1.55 0.55
C CYS A 46 22.61 -1.36 2.07
N PHE A 47 23.55 -2.02 2.75
CA PHE A 47 23.74 -1.83 4.20
C PHE A 47 24.17 -0.42 4.54
N ALA A 48 25.14 0.15 3.81
CA ALA A 48 25.56 1.52 4.00
C ALA A 48 24.43 2.52 3.70
N ALA A 49 23.68 2.31 2.60
CA ALA A 49 22.52 3.13 2.24
C ALA A 49 21.45 3.15 3.33
N SER A 50 21.15 1.99 3.93
CA SER A 50 20.16 1.88 5.01
C SER A 50 20.56 2.60 6.32
N ILE A 51 21.85 2.88 6.50
CA ILE A 51 22.34 3.60 7.69
C ILE A 51 22.48 5.10 7.41
N PHE A 52 22.98 5.48 6.24
CA PHE A 52 23.38 6.86 5.96
C PHE A 52 22.36 7.66 5.17
N ASN A 53 21.53 7.01 4.37
CA ASN A 53 20.51 7.66 3.57
C ASN A 53 19.12 7.40 4.19
N THR A 54 18.83 8.08 5.29
CA THR A 54 17.54 7.99 5.97
C THR A 54 16.88 9.34 6.10
N GLY A 55 15.56 9.38 6.02
CA GLY A 55 14.75 10.57 6.15
C GLY A 55 14.75 11.47 4.92
N ILE A 56 14.07 12.59 5.04
CA ILE A 56 13.97 13.61 4.01
C ILE A 56 15.05 14.66 4.27
N SER A 57 15.87 14.93 3.26
CA SER A 57 16.83 16.04 3.32
C SER A 57 16.12 17.37 3.14
N GLU A 58 16.53 18.38 3.93
CA GLU A 58 16.06 19.75 3.75
C GLU A 58 16.47 20.26 2.37
N PRO A 59 15.52 20.67 1.50
CA PRO A 59 15.85 21.14 0.17
C PRO A 59 16.58 22.50 0.22
N ASN A 60 17.43 22.74 -0.76
CA ASN A 60 18.11 24.01 -0.89
C ASN A 60 17.09 25.17 -1.00
N GLY A 61 17.27 26.19 -0.17
CA GLY A 61 16.37 27.35 -0.15
C GLY A 61 15.05 27.11 0.60
N TYR A 62 14.98 26.10 1.48
CA TYR A 62 13.86 25.90 2.38
C TYR A 62 13.83 27.01 3.43
N THR A 63 13.00 28.02 3.17
CA THR A 63 12.82 29.18 4.07
C THR A 63 11.34 29.44 4.30
N LYS A 64 11.02 30.12 5.39
CA LYS A 64 9.64 30.49 5.70
C LYS A 64 9.03 31.33 4.56
N GLU A 65 9.80 32.25 4.01
CA GLU A 65 9.37 33.14 2.91
C GLU A 65 9.04 32.32 1.67
N LYS A 66 9.86 31.32 1.34
CA LYS A 66 9.63 30.44 0.19
C LYS A 66 8.39 29.56 0.39
N MET A 67 8.17 29.08 1.60
CA MET A 67 6.95 28.30 1.93
C MET A 67 5.70 29.17 1.85
N MET A 68 5.76 30.43 2.32
CA MET A 68 4.65 31.37 2.18
C MET A 68 4.38 31.73 0.72
N GLU A 69 5.42 31.88 -0.11
CA GLU A 69 5.27 32.10 -1.55
C GLU A 69 4.56 30.93 -2.22
N ILE A 70 4.96 29.69 -1.94
CA ILE A 70 4.33 28.48 -2.48
C ILE A 70 2.87 28.40 -2.03
N SER A 71 2.61 28.62 -0.73
CA SER A 71 1.24 28.61 -0.18
C SER A 71 0.34 29.67 -0.81
N ASN A 72 0.86 30.86 -1.07
CA ASN A 72 0.10 31.95 -1.67
C ASN A 72 -0.12 31.78 -3.19
N ASN A 73 0.82 31.08 -3.86
CA ASN A 73 0.75 30.83 -5.31
C ASN A 73 0.06 29.49 -5.63
N GLY A 74 -0.17 28.64 -4.61
CA GLY A 74 -0.95 27.43 -4.76
C GLY A 74 -2.39 27.84 -5.11
N GLU A 75 -2.82 27.56 -6.33
CA GLU A 75 -4.25 27.62 -6.68
C GLU A 75 -4.97 26.53 -5.87
N ILE A 76 -5.38 26.89 -4.66
CA ILE A 76 -6.44 26.11 -3.99
C ILE A 76 -7.69 26.37 -4.83
N THR A 77 -7.97 25.46 -5.74
CA THR A 77 -9.27 25.42 -6.41
C THR A 77 -10.29 25.22 -5.29
N LYS A 78 -10.83 26.32 -4.79
CA LYS A 78 -11.98 26.24 -3.88
C LYS A 78 -13.05 25.51 -4.66
N SER A 79 -13.32 24.28 -4.28
CA SER A 79 -14.49 23.59 -4.78
C SER A 79 -15.68 24.47 -4.47
N THR A 80 -16.35 24.95 -5.51
CA THR A 80 -17.64 25.67 -5.41
C THR A 80 -18.79 24.68 -5.35
N SER A 81 -18.54 23.48 -4.83
CA SER A 81 -19.58 22.50 -4.61
C SER A 81 -20.51 23.03 -3.52
N ASP A 82 -21.73 23.37 -3.91
CA ASP A 82 -22.86 23.61 -3.01
C ASP A 82 -23.38 22.28 -2.41
N ALA A 83 -22.54 21.27 -2.29
CA ALA A 83 -22.90 19.97 -1.71
C ALA A 83 -23.37 20.21 -0.27
N LYS A 84 -24.65 20.05 -0.06
CA LYS A 84 -25.29 20.20 1.27
C LYS A 84 -25.02 19.02 2.18
N VAL A 85 -24.57 17.91 1.63
CA VAL A 85 -24.27 16.68 2.34
C VAL A 85 -22.89 16.20 1.89
N LEU A 86 -22.00 16.01 2.83
CA LEU A 86 -20.68 15.41 2.59
C LEU A 86 -20.81 13.87 2.56
N PRO A 87 -20.06 13.16 1.70
CA PRO A 87 -20.11 11.70 1.67
C PRO A 87 -19.23 11.09 2.77
N ASN A 88 -19.53 9.87 3.22
CA ASN A 88 -18.53 9.02 3.84
C ASN A 88 -17.40 8.71 2.85
N VAL A 89 -16.17 8.60 3.34
CA VAL A 89 -15.00 8.32 2.49
C VAL A 89 -14.35 7.02 2.98
N ILE A 90 -14.30 6.01 2.13
CA ILE A 90 -13.77 4.69 2.48
C ILE A 90 -12.64 4.35 1.51
N PHE A 91 -11.42 4.24 2.01
CA PHE A 91 -10.27 3.77 1.25
C PHE A 91 -9.98 2.32 1.63
N VAL A 92 -9.86 1.47 0.63
CA VAL A 92 -9.55 0.05 0.80
C VAL A 92 -8.28 -0.29 0.01
N GLN A 93 -7.19 -0.47 0.73
CA GLN A 93 -5.93 -0.96 0.20
C GLN A 93 -5.94 -2.48 0.21
N LEU A 94 -5.95 -3.08 -0.97
CA LEU A 94 -6.00 -4.53 -1.17
C LEU A 94 -4.56 -5.09 -1.26
N GLU A 95 -4.25 -6.05 -0.39
CA GLU A 95 -2.94 -6.67 -0.27
C GLU A 95 -2.56 -7.44 -1.54
N SER A 96 -1.39 -7.13 -2.10
CA SER A 96 -0.81 -7.80 -3.28
C SER A 96 -1.73 -7.83 -4.51
N PHE A 97 -2.66 -6.89 -4.62
CA PHE A 97 -3.75 -6.92 -5.60
C PHE A 97 -3.38 -6.30 -6.94
N PHE A 98 -3.70 -7.01 -8.03
CA PHE A 98 -3.74 -6.48 -9.39
C PHE A 98 -4.73 -7.26 -10.26
N ASP A 99 -5.09 -6.73 -11.42
CA ASP A 99 -5.94 -7.47 -12.37
C ASP A 99 -5.15 -8.65 -12.99
N VAL A 100 -5.40 -9.85 -12.50
CA VAL A 100 -4.71 -11.07 -12.93
C VAL A 100 -4.90 -11.38 -14.42
N SER A 101 -5.90 -10.79 -15.08
CA SER A 101 -6.09 -10.92 -16.52
C SER A 101 -5.01 -10.21 -17.33
N GLU A 102 -4.24 -9.31 -16.71
CA GLU A 102 -3.07 -8.67 -17.32
C GLU A 102 -1.87 -9.62 -17.45
N PHE A 103 -1.80 -10.69 -16.66
CA PHE A 103 -0.76 -11.71 -16.82
C PHE A 103 -1.05 -12.59 -18.01
N THR A 104 -0.27 -12.42 -19.08
CA THR A 104 -0.56 -12.99 -20.42
C THR A 104 -0.50 -14.50 -20.49
N ALA A 105 0.35 -15.14 -19.69
CA ALA A 105 0.54 -16.59 -19.67
C ALA A 105 -0.48 -17.32 -18.79
N LEU A 106 -1.12 -16.62 -17.84
CA LEU A 106 -2.02 -17.24 -16.89
C LEU A 106 -3.37 -17.55 -17.54
N GLN A 107 -3.84 -18.78 -17.35
CA GLN A 107 -5.17 -19.22 -17.76
C GLN A 107 -6.01 -19.53 -16.53
N THR A 108 -7.19 -18.93 -16.43
CA THR A 108 -8.14 -19.16 -15.35
C THR A 108 -9.43 -19.77 -15.89
N SER A 109 -10.09 -20.64 -15.11
CA SER A 109 -11.35 -21.30 -15.51
C SER A 109 -12.54 -20.33 -15.63
N LYS A 110 -12.47 -19.18 -14.96
CA LYS A 110 -13.43 -18.07 -15.03
C LYS A 110 -12.74 -16.77 -14.66
N ASP A 111 -13.41 -15.62 -14.84
CA ASP A 111 -12.91 -14.33 -14.39
C ASP A 111 -12.73 -14.33 -12.85
N ALA A 112 -11.57 -13.89 -12.40
CA ALA A 112 -11.26 -13.77 -10.97
C ALA A 112 -11.83 -12.47 -10.35
N LEU A 113 -12.18 -11.48 -11.17
CA LEU A 113 -12.59 -10.13 -10.75
C LEU A 113 -13.92 -9.68 -11.38
N PRO A 114 -14.99 -10.50 -11.38
CA PRO A 114 -16.22 -10.17 -12.09
C PRO A 114 -16.90 -8.90 -11.53
N ASN A 115 -16.85 -8.67 -10.23
CA ASN A 115 -17.51 -7.54 -9.58
C ASN A 115 -16.72 -6.24 -9.75
N LEU A 116 -15.41 -6.25 -9.47
CA LEU A 116 -14.54 -5.08 -9.68
C LEU A 116 -14.48 -4.68 -11.15
N ARG A 117 -14.50 -5.64 -12.08
CA ARG A 117 -14.57 -5.35 -13.52
C ARG A 117 -15.90 -4.68 -13.90
N LYS A 118 -17.01 -5.14 -13.31
CA LYS A 118 -18.30 -4.48 -13.50
C LYS A 118 -18.24 -3.05 -12.94
N MET A 119 -17.76 -2.86 -11.72
CA MET A 119 -17.61 -1.54 -11.11
C MET A 119 -16.72 -0.62 -11.95
N ALA A 120 -15.59 -1.13 -12.49
CA ALA A 120 -14.70 -0.38 -13.36
C ALA A 120 -15.36 0.09 -14.67
N SER A 121 -16.41 -0.59 -15.12
CA SER A 121 -17.20 -0.17 -16.30
C SER A 121 -18.28 0.87 -15.96
N GLU A 122 -18.69 0.96 -14.71
CA GLU A 122 -19.78 1.82 -14.25
C GLU A 122 -19.27 3.08 -13.53
N TYR A 123 -18.10 3.01 -12.91
CA TYR A 123 -17.49 4.09 -12.12
C TYR A 123 -16.10 4.48 -12.64
N SER A 124 -15.53 5.54 -12.08
CA SER A 124 -14.17 5.96 -12.41
C SER A 124 -13.16 4.88 -12.04
N SER A 125 -12.31 4.50 -12.98
CA SER A 125 -11.27 3.48 -12.80
C SER A 125 -9.99 3.86 -13.54
N GLY A 126 -8.88 3.26 -13.15
CA GLY A 126 -7.57 3.48 -13.79
C GLY A 126 -6.46 2.78 -13.06
N TYR A 127 -5.22 3.10 -13.43
CA TYR A 127 -4.02 2.53 -12.82
C TYR A 127 -3.46 3.47 -11.76
N CYS A 128 -3.09 2.92 -10.62
CA CYS A 128 -2.38 3.62 -9.56
C CYS A 128 -0.91 3.17 -9.57
N GLN A 129 0.01 4.12 -9.70
CA GLN A 129 1.43 3.83 -9.54
C GLN A 129 1.76 3.77 -8.06
N VAL A 130 2.22 2.62 -7.60
CA VAL A 130 2.59 2.37 -6.21
C VAL A 130 4.11 2.32 -6.02
N PRO A 131 4.63 2.66 -4.82
CA PRO A 131 6.07 2.77 -4.59
C PRO A 131 6.79 1.43 -4.39
N SER A 132 6.08 0.32 -4.30
CA SER A 132 6.65 -0.97 -3.88
C SER A 132 6.32 -2.09 -4.87
N ILE A 133 7.17 -3.12 -4.91
CA ILE A 133 6.99 -4.34 -5.70
C ILE A 133 7.22 -5.55 -4.80
N GLY A 134 6.21 -6.42 -4.68
CA GLY A 134 6.29 -7.69 -3.96
C GLY A 134 6.44 -7.60 -2.44
N ALA A 135 6.47 -6.40 -1.88
CA ALA A 135 6.48 -6.12 -0.44
C ALA A 135 6.42 -4.60 -0.22
N GLY A 136 6.08 -4.18 1.01
CA GLY A 136 6.15 -2.77 1.37
C GLY A 136 4.82 -2.06 1.43
N THR A 137 3.77 -2.77 1.81
CA THR A 137 2.39 -2.29 2.05
C THR A 137 2.36 -0.92 2.72
N ALA A 138 3.15 -0.73 3.80
CA ALA A 138 3.22 0.53 4.55
C ALA A 138 3.76 1.73 3.74
N ASN A 139 4.52 1.50 2.66
CA ASN A 139 5.00 2.59 1.79
C ASN A 139 3.88 3.10 0.89
N THR A 140 3.01 2.22 0.41
CA THR A 140 1.80 2.60 -0.32
C THR A 140 0.79 3.29 0.59
N GLU A 141 0.57 2.78 1.82
CA GLU A 141 -0.22 3.47 2.84
C GLU A 141 0.29 4.90 3.06
N PHE A 142 1.62 5.06 3.19
CA PHE A 142 2.26 6.36 3.39
C PHE A 142 1.96 7.33 2.24
N GLU A 143 2.17 6.93 0.99
CA GLU A 143 1.90 7.78 -0.18
C GLU A 143 0.42 8.13 -0.30
N MET A 144 -0.47 7.16 -0.11
CA MET A 144 -1.91 7.37 -0.20
C MET A 144 -2.45 8.28 0.90
N LEU A 145 -1.98 8.13 2.13
CA LEU A 145 -2.47 8.91 3.25
C LEU A 145 -1.88 10.32 3.34
N THR A 146 -0.59 10.47 2.98
CA THR A 146 0.10 11.76 3.15
C THR A 146 0.25 12.57 1.87
N GLY A 147 0.08 11.95 0.70
CA GLY A 147 0.38 12.55 -0.60
C GLY A 147 1.88 12.80 -0.84
N MET A 148 2.75 12.35 0.06
CA MET A 148 4.20 12.48 -0.08
C MET A 148 4.77 11.26 -0.79
N SER A 149 5.73 11.47 -1.71
CA SER A 149 6.35 10.36 -2.42
C SER A 149 7.53 9.75 -1.67
N MET A 150 7.59 8.42 -1.69
CA MET A 150 8.73 7.63 -1.21
C MET A 150 10.07 7.99 -1.89
N ARG A 151 10.03 8.62 -3.06
CA ARG A 151 11.23 9.08 -3.77
C ARG A 151 12.08 10.09 -3.00
N TYR A 152 11.50 10.75 -2.01
CA TYR A 152 12.20 11.72 -1.16
C TYR A 152 12.86 11.12 0.08
N PHE A 153 12.63 9.83 0.32
CA PHE A 153 13.22 9.07 1.42
C PHE A 153 14.47 8.32 0.97
N GLY A 154 15.22 7.82 1.95
CA GLY A 154 16.38 6.98 1.67
C GLY A 154 16.02 5.66 1.01
N PRO A 155 16.94 5.07 0.23
CA PRO A 155 16.72 3.80 -0.42
C PRO A 155 16.33 2.70 0.57
N GLY A 156 15.18 2.05 0.34
CA GLY A 156 14.67 0.99 1.21
C GLY A 156 14.14 1.46 2.58
N GLU A 157 13.95 2.75 2.77
CA GLU A 157 13.39 3.30 4.00
C GLU A 157 11.88 3.04 4.07
N TYR A 158 11.41 2.84 5.30
CA TYR A 158 10.00 2.78 5.65
C TYR A 158 9.67 3.93 6.58
N PRO A 159 8.94 4.97 6.15
CA PRO A 159 8.54 6.08 7.01
C PRO A 159 7.84 5.65 8.29
N TYR A 160 7.10 4.56 8.25
CA TYR A 160 6.43 3.94 9.40
C TYR A 160 7.40 3.40 10.45
N LYS A 161 8.62 3.00 10.06
CA LYS A 161 9.66 2.48 10.97
C LYS A 161 10.64 3.57 11.42
N SER A 162 10.70 4.68 10.69
CA SER A 162 11.63 5.79 10.95
C SER A 162 10.86 7.06 11.38
N TYR A 163 10.47 7.89 10.45
CA TYR A 163 9.94 9.23 10.69
C TYR A 163 8.60 9.22 11.45
N LEU A 164 7.59 8.50 10.92
CA LEU A 164 6.22 8.53 11.46
C LEU A 164 6.08 7.79 12.79
N LYS A 165 7.04 6.95 13.13
CA LYS A 165 7.07 6.33 14.46
C LYS A 165 7.30 7.36 15.58
N GLU A 166 7.97 8.47 15.29
CA GLU A 166 8.39 9.45 16.30
C GLU A 166 7.78 10.84 16.09
N LYS A 167 7.25 11.12 14.91
CA LYS A 167 6.74 12.45 14.54
C LYS A 167 5.37 12.37 13.90
N THR A 168 4.63 13.46 14.02
CA THR A 168 3.35 13.67 13.36
C THR A 168 3.56 14.15 11.91
N ALA A 169 2.59 13.87 11.06
CA ALA A 169 2.50 14.43 9.72
C ALA A 169 1.03 14.71 9.36
N GLU A 170 0.81 15.67 8.50
CA GLU A 170 -0.50 15.87 7.88
C GLU A 170 -0.83 14.68 6.98
N SER A 171 -2.10 14.32 6.95
CA SER A 171 -2.63 13.19 6.18
C SER A 171 -4.07 13.44 5.72
N ALA A 172 -4.62 12.51 4.95
CA ALA A 172 -6.04 12.51 4.62
C ALA A 172 -6.93 12.52 5.88
N ALA A 173 -6.51 11.82 6.95
CA ALA A 173 -7.25 11.81 8.21
C ALA A 173 -7.27 13.21 8.84
N THR A 174 -6.12 13.88 9.01
CA THR A 174 -6.08 15.25 9.55
C THR A 174 -6.83 16.25 8.67
N ALA A 175 -6.76 16.09 7.35
CA ALA A 175 -7.45 16.97 6.41
C ALA A 175 -8.98 16.81 6.50
N LEU A 176 -9.49 15.59 6.60
CA LEU A 176 -10.93 15.32 6.72
C LEU A 176 -11.45 15.64 8.13
N ALA A 177 -10.67 15.39 9.18
CA ALA A 177 -11.01 15.83 10.54
C ALA A 177 -11.24 17.35 10.64
N ALA A 178 -10.54 18.16 9.81
CA ALA A 178 -10.79 19.60 9.74
C ALA A 178 -12.19 19.97 9.16
N PHE A 179 -12.88 19.00 8.54
CA PHE A 179 -14.27 19.09 8.07
C PHE A 179 -15.24 18.30 8.96
N ASP A 180 -14.85 18.00 10.19
CA ASP A 180 -15.66 17.31 11.20
C ASP A 180 -15.95 15.84 10.88
N TYR A 181 -15.07 15.17 10.16
CA TYR A 181 -15.14 13.72 9.93
C TYR A 181 -14.62 12.95 11.14
N GLY A 182 -15.29 11.84 11.50
CA GLY A 182 -14.68 10.77 12.29
C GLY A 182 -13.60 10.08 11.47
N THR A 183 -12.45 9.71 12.07
CA THR A 183 -11.33 9.14 11.31
C THR A 183 -10.91 7.79 11.89
N HIS A 184 -11.03 6.75 11.08
CA HIS A 184 -10.91 5.36 11.50
C HIS A 184 -9.94 4.60 10.62
N ALA A 185 -9.04 3.82 11.22
CA ALA A 185 -8.21 2.85 10.51
C ALA A 185 -8.62 1.43 10.89
N VAL A 186 -8.66 0.52 9.92
CA VAL A 186 -9.03 -0.90 10.10
C VAL A 186 -8.02 -1.78 9.38
N HIS A 187 -7.52 -2.84 10.03
CA HIS A 187 -6.57 -3.76 9.40
C HIS A 187 -6.65 -5.16 10.02
N ASN A 188 -6.90 -6.16 9.21
CA ASN A 188 -7.00 -7.56 9.64
C ASN A 188 -5.65 -8.26 9.87
N HIS A 189 -4.59 -7.48 10.12
CA HIS A 189 -3.30 -7.96 10.59
C HIS A 189 -2.90 -7.28 11.91
N SER A 190 -1.73 -7.67 12.48
CA SER A 190 -1.27 -7.17 13.77
C SER A 190 -1.05 -5.66 13.79
N GLY A 191 -1.64 -4.98 14.76
CA GLY A 191 -1.48 -3.55 14.99
C GLY A 191 -0.05 -3.11 15.33
N ASN A 192 0.80 -4.04 15.76
CA ASN A 192 2.21 -3.78 16.03
C ASN A 192 3.10 -3.85 14.78
N PHE A 193 2.66 -4.54 13.73
CA PHE A 193 3.43 -4.65 12.51
C PHE A 193 3.54 -3.28 11.83
N TYR A 194 4.73 -2.90 11.37
CA TYR A 194 5.09 -1.54 10.95
C TYR A 194 4.83 -0.44 12.00
N SER A 195 4.57 -0.80 13.26
CA SER A 195 4.19 0.15 14.33
C SER A 195 2.90 0.92 14.01
N ARG A 196 1.96 0.32 13.26
CA ARG A 196 0.74 0.98 12.75
C ARG A 196 -0.07 1.66 13.84
N ALA A 197 -0.25 1.05 15.00
CA ALA A 197 -0.99 1.67 16.10
C ALA A 197 -0.42 3.05 16.48
N LYS A 198 0.91 3.19 16.52
CA LYS A 198 1.55 4.47 16.82
C LYS A 198 1.51 5.43 15.64
N VAL A 199 1.73 4.89 14.42
CA VAL A 199 1.77 5.69 13.19
C VAL A 199 0.41 6.29 12.90
N TYR A 200 -0.67 5.51 12.93
CA TYR A 200 -2.01 6.03 12.66
C TYR A 200 -2.42 7.11 13.65
N ASN A 201 -2.09 6.96 14.94
CA ASN A 201 -2.26 8.04 15.90
C ASN A 201 -1.45 9.30 15.51
N ASN A 202 -0.20 9.15 15.04
CA ASN A 202 0.67 10.27 14.68
C ASN A 202 0.24 10.98 13.38
N ILE A 203 -0.55 10.33 12.53
CA ILE A 203 -1.10 10.91 11.30
C ILE A 203 -2.60 11.22 11.40
N GLY A 204 -3.16 11.22 12.63
CA GLY A 204 -4.43 11.83 12.94
C GLY A 204 -5.67 10.94 12.83
N PHE A 205 -5.54 9.62 12.93
CA PHE A 205 -6.69 8.74 13.10
C PHE A 205 -7.17 8.74 14.55
N ASP A 206 -8.47 8.85 14.76
CA ASP A 206 -9.12 8.79 16.07
C ASP A 206 -9.13 7.37 16.63
N THR A 207 -9.36 6.39 15.76
CA THR A 207 -9.40 4.97 16.13
C THR A 207 -8.59 4.09 15.20
N PHE A 208 -8.10 2.97 15.72
CA PHE A 208 -7.49 1.90 14.95
C PHE A 208 -7.96 0.55 15.46
N THR A 209 -8.63 -0.22 14.60
CA THR A 209 -9.06 -1.59 14.85
C THR A 209 -8.15 -2.55 14.09
N SER A 210 -7.39 -3.36 14.83
CA SER A 210 -6.49 -4.38 14.30
C SER A 210 -6.99 -5.79 14.59
N LYS A 211 -6.38 -6.81 14.00
CA LYS A 211 -6.82 -8.21 14.13
C LYS A 211 -6.97 -8.70 15.57
N GLU A 212 -6.26 -8.08 16.51
CA GLU A 212 -6.35 -8.42 17.92
C GLU A 212 -7.77 -8.18 18.50
N PHE A 213 -8.59 -7.40 17.80
CA PHE A 213 -9.97 -7.07 18.16
C PHE A 213 -11.01 -7.72 17.24
N MET A 214 -10.59 -8.60 16.32
CA MET A 214 -11.43 -9.22 15.31
C MET A 214 -11.62 -10.70 15.59
N ASN A 215 -12.80 -11.23 15.21
CA ASN A 215 -13.05 -12.66 15.12
C ASN A 215 -13.15 -13.02 13.62
N PHE A 216 -12.18 -13.73 13.07
CA PHE A 216 -12.02 -13.93 11.65
C PHE A 216 -11.70 -15.37 11.28
N ASP A 217 -12.08 -15.75 10.07
CA ASP A 217 -11.60 -16.95 9.41
C ASP A 217 -10.24 -16.71 8.73
N THR A 218 -9.50 -17.79 8.51
CA THR A 218 -8.20 -17.73 7.87
C THR A 218 -8.20 -18.41 6.52
N THR A 219 -7.30 -17.95 5.65
CA THR A 219 -6.90 -18.68 4.46
C THR A 219 -6.16 -19.97 4.84
N GLU A 220 -5.93 -20.87 3.90
CA GLU A 220 -5.20 -22.13 4.13
C GLU A 220 -3.74 -21.89 4.57
N THR A 221 -3.18 -20.72 4.32
CA THR A 221 -1.83 -20.32 4.79
C THR A 221 -1.86 -19.52 6.09
N GLY A 222 -3.06 -19.26 6.66
CA GLY A 222 -3.23 -18.65 7.98
C GLY A 222 -3.36 -17.11 7.98
N TRP A 223 -3.51 -16.47 6.82
CA TRP A 223 -3.85 -15.04 6.74
C TRP A 223 -5.33 -14.83 7.03
N ALA A 224 -5.66 -13.70 7.65
CA ALA A 224 -7.06 -13.38 7.94
C ALA A 224 -7.81 -13.09 6.62
N LYS A 225 -9.03 -13.64 6.48
CA LYS A 225 -9.88 -13.34 5.33
C LYS A 225 -10.43 -11.92 5.42
N ASP A 226 -10.58 -11.26 4.27
CA ASP A 226 -10.96 -9.85 4.19
C ASP A 226 -12.45 -9.61 4.49
N GLU A 227 -13.29 -10.64 4.45
CA GLU A 227 -14.71 -10.51 4.79
C GLU A 227 -14.95 -9.95 6.20
N VAL A 228 -14.03 -10.18 7.16
CA VAL A 228 -14.12 -9.64 8.52
C VAL A 228 -14.08 -8.11 8.54
N LEU A 229 -13.46 -7.49 7.56
CA LEU A 229 -13.34 -6.04 7.45
C LEU A 229 -14.70 -5.36 7.29
N LEU A 230 -15.70 -6.03 6.70
CA LEU A 230 -17.06 -5.49 6.50
C LEU A 230 -17.71 -5.08 7.83
N GLU A 231 -17.67 -5.96 8.82
CA GLU A 231 -18.24 -5.70 10.15
C GLU A 231 -17.56 -4.48 10.79
N HIS A 232 -16.23 -4.42 10.74
CA HIS A 232 -15.48 -3.34 11.38
C HIS A 232 -15.55 -2.01 10.63
N ILE A 233 -15.68 -2.01 9.30
CA ILE A 233 -16.00 -0.80 8.53
C ILE A 233 -17.38 -0.29 8.95
N LYS A 234 -18.38 -1.19 9.04
CA LYS A 234 -19.72 -0.85 9.49
C LYS A 234 -19.71 -0.27 10.90
N ASP A 235 -18.97 -0.87 11.82
CA ASP A 235 -18.85 -0.39 13.21
C ASP A 235 -18.24 1.02 13.28
N CYS A 236 -17.26 1.31 12.43
CA CYS A 236 -16.72 2.67 12.29
C CYS A 236 -17.82 3.67 11.87
N LEU A 237 -18.55 3.35 10.77
CA LEU A 237 -19.63 4.18 10.24
C LEU A 237 -20.84 4.32 11.20
N ASP A 238 -21.02 3.41 12.15
CA ASP A 238 -22.09 3.46 13.14
C ASP A 238 -21.63 4.13 14.46
N SER A 239 -20.33 4.40 14.61
CA SER A 239 -19.76 4.92 15.87
C SER A 239 -19.91 6.42 16.04
N THR A 240 -20.20 7.16 14.97
CA THR A 240 -20.31 8.62 14.96
C THR A 240 -21.64 9.08 14.36
N GLU A 241 -22.03 10.34 14.60
CA GLU A 241 -23.21 10.96 13.99
C GLU A 241 -22.85 11.77 12.73
N GLN A 242 -21.56 12.10 12.54
CA GLN A 242 -21.04 12.82 11.37
C GLN A 242 -20.60 11.84 10.29
N GLN A 243 -20.08 12.37 9.18
CA GLN A 243 -19.45 11.57 8.14
C GLN A 243 -18.12 11.01 8.64
N ASP A 244 -17.73 9.86 8.09
CA ASP A 244 -16.53 9.14 8.48
C ASP A 244 -15.55 9.00 7.30
N PHE A 245 -14.28 9.05 7.67
CA PHE A 245 -13.18 8.56 6.85
C PHE A 245 -12.70 7.23 7.42
N VAL A 246 -12.88 6.17 6.66
CA VAL A 246 -12.43 4.83 7.03
C VAL A 246 -11.32 4.39 6.07
N PHE A 247 -10.12 4.23 6.61
CA PHE A 247 -8.96 3.69 5.90
C PHE A 247 -8.78 2.21 6.25
N THR A 248 -8.96 1.34 5.27
CA THR A 248 -8.93 -0.11 5.46
C THR A 248 -7.76 -0.72 4.70
N VAL A 249 -7.00 -1.59 5.36
CA VAL A 249 -5.91 -2.36 4.75
C VAL A 249 -6.23 -3.84 4.87
N SER A 250 -6.26 -4.55 3.74
CA SER A 250 -6.50 -5.99 3.68
C SER A 250 -5.20 -6.79 3.89
N ASP A 251 -5.32 -8.10 4.15
CA ASP A 251 -4.18 -9.00 4.41
C ASP A 251 -4.29 -10.34 3.65
N GLN A 252 -5.46 -10.67 3.12
CA GLN A 252 -5.77 -11.99 2.56
C GLN A 252 -4.89 -12.39 1.38
N GLY A 253 -4.50 -11.42 0.53
CA GLY A 253 -3.65 -11.65 -0.65
C GLY A 253 -2.18 -11.90 -0.35
N HIS A 254 -1.76 -11.84 0.91
CA HIS A 254 -0.35 -11.91 1.31
C HIS A 254 0.29 -13.28 1.01
N GLY A 255 1.55 -13.27 0.54
CA GLY A 255 2.38 -14.47 0.40
C GLY A 255 2.80 -15.07 1.77
N SER A 256 3.39 -16.27 1.87
CA SER A 256 3.94 -17.06 0.76
C SER A 256 2.85 -17.85 0.05
N TYR A 257 3.03 -18.04 -1.25
CA TYR A 257 2.10 -18.78 -2.10
C TYR A 257 2.57 -20.25 -2.20
N PRO A 258 1.69 -21.24 -1.89
CA PRO A 258 2.06 -22.65 -1.83
C PRO A 258 2.44 -23.22 -3.21
N GLU A 259 3.49 -24.03 -3.25
CA GLU A 259 3.92 -24.77 -4.45
C GLU A 259 3.11 -26.06 -4.68
N GLU A 260 2.19 -26.37 -3.78
CA GLU A 260 1.26 -27.49 -3.85
C GLU A 260 -0.18 -27.01 -3.79
N ARG A 261 -1.13 -27.77 -4.36
CA ARG A 261 -2.56 -27.49 -4.22
C ARG A 261 -3.03 -27.79 -2.82
N ILE A 262 -3.43 -26.75 -2.10
CA ILE A 262 -3.91 -26.86 -0.72
C ILE A 262 -5.37 -26.46 -0.54
N ILE A 263 -5.99 -25.79 -1.53
CA ILE A 263 -7.42 -25.47 -1.49
C ILE A 263 -8.21 -26.71 -1.90
N GLU A 264 -9.00 -27.26 -0.99
CA GLU A 264 -9.80 -28.46 -1.26
C GLU A 264 -10.92 -28.21 -2.27
N HIS A 265 -11.56 -27.03 -2.21
CA HIS A 265 -12.65 -26.62 -3.09
C HIS A 265 -12.38 -25.22 -3.68
N PRO A 266 -11.49 -25.11 -4.69
CA PRO A 266 -11.16 -23.82 -5.27
C PRO A 266 -12.36 -23.21 -6.02
N HIS A 267 -12.53 -21.91 -5.88
CA HIS A 267 -13.53 -21.14 -6.63
C HIS A 267 -13.23 -21.15 -8.13
N LEU A 268 -11.95 -21.12 -8.49
CA LEU A 268 -11.48 -21.21 -9.87
C LEU A 268 -10.14 -21.95 -9.94
N MET A 269 -9.92 -22.58 -11.09
CA MET A 269 -8.65 -23.24 -11.44
C MET A 269 -7.78 -22.26 -12.19
N ALA A 270 -6.47 -22.34 -11.97
CA ALA A 270 -5.48 -21.58 -12.72
C ALA A 270 -4.35 -22.49 -13.22
N GLY A 271 -3.72 -22.11 -14.36
CA GLY A 271 -2.66 -22.87 -14.98
C GLY A 271 -2.15 -22.20 -16.25
N GLY A 272 -1.48 -22.98 -17.09
CA GLY A 272 -0.89 -22.53 -18.35
C GLY A 272 0.58 -22.11 -18.23
N LEU A 273 1.16 -22.19 -17.02
CA LEU A 273 2.54 -21.82 -16.75
C LEU A 273 3.50 -22.99 -16.91
N GLU A 274 4.80 -22.70 -16.94
CA GLU A 274 5.87 -23.64 -17.25
C GLU A 274 6.03 -24.79 -16.24
N SER A 275 5.73 -24.55 -14.95
CA SER A 275 5.85 -25.56 -13.91
C SER A 275 4.58 -25.74 -13.10
N GLU A 276 4.40 -26.94 -12.52
CA GLU A 276 3.24 -27.23 -11.66
C GLU A 276 3.29 -26.42 -10.36
N GLU A 277 4.46 -26.17 -9.81
CA GLU A 277 4.63 -25.33 -8.63
C GLU A 277 4.09 -23.91 -8.89
N LYS A 278 4.44 -23.30 -10.03
CA LYS A 278 3.92 -22.00 -10.43
C LYS A 278 2.40 -22.04 -10.64
N ASN A 279 1.88 -23.09 -11.27
CA ASN A 279 0.43 -23.25 -11.42
C ASN A 279 -0.26 -23.30 -10.07
N CYS A 280 0.29 -24.02 -9.07
CA CYS A 280 -0.27 -24.10 -7.73
C CYS A 280 -0.22 -22.74 -7.01
N GLN A 281 0.91 -22.02 -7.07
CA GLN A 281 1.06 -20.69 -6.48
C GLN A 281 0.01 -19.71 -7.03
N TRP A 282 -0.15 -19.70 -8.36
CA TRP A 282 -1.12 -18.83 -9.03
C TRP A 282 -2.56 -19.26 -8.78
N GLU A 283 -2.85 -20.57 -8.72
CA GLU A 283 -4.18 -21.06 -8.38
C GLU A 283 -4.57 -20.63 -6.95
N TYR A 284 -3.68 -20.77 -5.99
CA TYR A 284 -3.90 -20.26 -4.65
C TYR A 284 -4.19 -18.76 -4.66
N TYR A 285 -3.31 -17.97 -5.29
CA TYR A 285 -3.43 -16.51 -5.32
C TYR A 285 -4.72 -16.01 -5.98
N VAL A 286 -5.10 -16.55 -7.15
CA VAL A 286 -6.32 -16.11 -7.83
C VAL A 286 -7.60 -16.44 -7.05
N ASN A 287 -7.58 -17.47 -6.21
CA ASN A 287 -8.70 -17.76 -5.31
C ASN A 287 -8.79 -16.72 -4.18
N GLN A 288 -7.66 -16.23 -3.67
CA GLN A 288 -7.67 -15.11 -2.71
C GLN A 288 -8.17 -13.82 -3.38
N VAL A 289 -7.72 -13.53 -4.59
CA VAL A 289 -8.18 -12.38 -5.39
C VAL A 289 -9.69 -12.46 -5.67
N TYR A 290 -10.21 -13.66 -5.94
CA TYR A 290 -11.65 -13.86 -6.13
C TYR A 290 -12.45 -13.55 -4.85
N GLU A 291 -11.98 -13.96 -3.68
CA GLU A 291 -12.63 -13.62 -2.42
C GLU A 291 -12.55 -12.12 -2.10
N MET A 292 -11.43 -11.46 -2.43
CA MET A 292 -11.31 -10.00 -2.35
C MET A 292 -12.32 -9.27 -3.26
N ASP A 293 -12.57 -9.81 -4.45
CA ASP A 293 -13.59 -9.28 -5.37
C ASP A 293 -15.01 -9.40 -4.78
N GLN A 294 -15.30 -10.50 -4.05
CA GLN A 294 -16.56 -10.66 -3.33
C GLN A 294 -16.67 -9.67 -2.15
N PHE A 295 -15.60 -9.52 -1.36
CA PHE A 295 -15.53 -8.51 -0.31
C PHE A 295 -15.79 -7.10 -0.83
N ALA A 296 -15.20 -6.73 -1.97
CA ALA A 296 -15.45 -5.43 -2.60
C ALA A 296 -16.92 -5.24 -3.01
N ALA A 297 -17.54 -6.29 -3.55
CA ALA A 297 -18.97 -6.26 -3.91
C ALA A 297 -19.86 -6.11 -2.67
N ASP A 298 -19.56 -6.87 -1.61
CA ASP A 298 -20.32 -6.84 -0.37
C ASP A 298 -20.21 -5.51 0.35
N LEU A 299 -19.04 -4.84 0.28
CA LEU A 299 -18.84 -3.50 0.81
C LEU A 299 -19.70 -2.47 0.06
N VAL A 300 -19.72 -2.52 -1.28
CA VAL A 300 -20.57 -1.62 -2.08
C VAL A 300 -22.05 -1.86 -1.78
N ASP A 301 -22.48 -3.12 -1.74
CA ASP A 301 -23.87 -3.50 -1.39
C ASP A 301 -24.27 -3.04 0.03
N MET A 302 -23.34 -3.11 0.98
CA MET A 302 -23.54 -2.58 2.34
C MET A 302 -23.76 -1.07 2.30
N MET A 303 -22.94 -0.31 1.52
CA MET A 303 -23.08 1.14 1.42
C MET A 303 -24.36 1.53 0.70
N ASP A 304 -24.76 0.82 -0.36
CA ASP A 304 -26.03 1.04 -1.06
C ASP A 304 -27.23 0.83 -0.13
N LYS A 305 -27.19 -0.20 0.73
CA LYS A 305 -28.23 -0.48 1.74
C LYS A 305 -28.31 0.59 2.83
N ARG A 306 -27.18 1.21 3.19
CA ARG A 306 -27.17 2.34 4.14
C ARG A 306 -27.90 3.57 3.54
N GLY A 307 -27.83 3.76 2.23
CA GLY A 307 -28.45 4.88 1.54
C GLY A 307 -27.83 6.25 1.86
N GLU A 308 -26.62 6.25 2.40
CA GLU A 308 -25.82 7.45 2.68
C GLU A 308 -24.85 7.72 1.53
N PRO A 309 -24.61 8.99 1.17
CA PRO A 309 -23.60 9.30 0.18
C PRO A 309 -22.24 8.77 0.59
N ALA A 310 -21.56 8.07 -0.31
CA ALA A 310 -20.24 7.52 -0.04
C ALA A 310 -19.31 7.60 -1.26
N VAL A 311 -18.01 7.73 -0.99
CA VAL A 311 -16.93 7.54 -1.96
C VAL A 311 -16.12 6.34 -1.47
N VAL A 312 -16.13 5.25 -2.24
CA VAL A 312 -15.35 4.06 -1.95
C VAL A 312 -14.24 3.95 -2.99
N VAL A 313 -13.00 3.80 -2.53
CA VAL A 313 -11.81 3.69 -3.38
C VAL A 313 -11.09 2.39 -3.09
N PHE A 314 -11.05 1.49 -4.06
CA PHE A 314 -10.26 0.26 -4.02
C PHE A 314 -8.97 0.42 -4.80
N TYR A 315 -7.85 -0.02 -4.25
CA TYR A 315 -6.57 -0.03 -4.95
C TYR A 315 -5.64 -1.10 -4.39
N GLY A 316 -4.71 -1.61 -5.24
CA GLY A 316 -3.66 -2.55 -4.81
C GLY A 316 -2.48 -1.80 -4.20
N ASP A 317 -1.77 -2.44 -3.29
CA ASP A 317 -0.57 -1.87 -2.65
C ASP A 317 0.72 -2.21 -3.38
N HIS A 318 0.84 -3.38 -3.96
CA HIS A 318 1.96 -3.85 -4.79
C HIS A 318 1.60 -5.15 -5.52
N LEU A 319 2.44 -5.57 -6.46
CA LEU A 319 2.32 -6.88 -7.11
C LEU A 319 2.69 -8.02 -6.15
N PRO A 320 2.15 -9.24 -6.33
CA PRO A 320 2.52 -10.41 -5.55
C PRO A 320 3.98 -10.81 -5.80
N THR A 321 4.62 -11.42 -4.78
CA THR A 321 6.02 -11.86 -4.83
C THR A 321 6.18 -13.18 -5.60
N MET A 322 5.77 -13.21 -6.87
CA MET A 322 5.84 -14.39 -7.74
C MET A 322 6.70 -14.16 -8.99
N GLY A 323 7.57 -13.14 -8.95
CA GLY A 323 8.57 -12.91 -10.00
C GLY A 323 7.99 -12.39 -11.33
N LEU A 324 6.83 -11.70 -11.30
CA LEU A 324 6.28 -11.03 -12.47
C LEU A 324 7.26 -10.00 -13.02
N THR A 325 7.40 -10.00 -14.34
CA THR A 325 8.18 -9.02 -15.09
C THR A 325 7.28 -8.18 -15.99
N GLU A 326 7.78 -7.05 -16.47
CA GLU A 326 7.05 -6.21 -17.44
C GLU A 326 6.64 -7.00 -18.70
N ALA A 327 7.48 -7.96 -19.14
CA ALA A 327 7.20 -8.80 -20.29
C ALA A 327 6.02 -9.77 -20.09
N ASP A 328 5.67 -10.05 -18.84
CA ASP A 328 4.56 -10.95 -18.49
C ASP A 328 3.20 -10.26 -18.57
N MET A 329 3.18 -8.93 -18.56
CA MET A 329 1.95 -8.14 -18.52
C MET A 329 1.44 -7.77 -19.92
N LYS A 330 0.12 -7.71 -20.12
CA LYS A 330 -0.53 -7.35 -21.39
C LYS A 330 -0.29 -5.90 -21.79
N SER A 331 -0.34 -5.02 -20.85
CA SER A 331 -0.04 -3.61 -21.02
C SER A 331 1.46 -3.43 -20.81
N GLY A 332 2.27 -3.69 -21.81
CA GLY A 332 3.65 -3.18 -21.85
C GLY A 332 3.59 -1.65 -21.90
N SER A 333 3.26 -1.03 -20.80
CA SER A 333 3.08 0.42 -20.69
C SER A 333 4.12 1.03 -19.78
#